data_8911f77f998db64ce8787a4907d2c340
#
_entry.id   8911f77f998db64ce8787a4907d2c340
#
_cell.length_a   1.000
_cell.length_b   1.000
_cell.length_c   1.000
_cell.angle_alpha   90.00
_cell.angle_beta   90.00
_cell.angle_gamma   90.00
#
_symmetry.space_group_name_H-M   'P 1'
#
loop_
_entity.id
_entity.type
_entity.pdbx_description
1 polymer ?
#
loop_
_entity_poly.entity_id
_entity_poly.type
_entity_poly.pdbx_seq_one_letter_code
_entity_poly.pdbx_strand_id
1 'polypeptide(L)'
;MPNIVGMPSLSDEARNLLGKLPLPSGLTSDYLEVRVAKEGVRAAIPYISWLLPGRRREVNQPAEEILALLLRSLRPSELPTLDDQMRGYGPWWASWDRIEPADVRRLKEGATTWASLAVLSMHRSGYVREAALRRLAESKDGTELPYIFIRLNDWVVEIHRLAESAIAARLTPRSAAGLVQLLPLVGLLGRWSRAPDDMESRITEVLSAAESRPAMLSGLRSNDVGVRRRVLRLLIEAGGESLHSFLQTALQDEDVVVRTWAAAAARKVLDGQDLREALDEIGRNRSARVRQEALIGWVTRFPEESHDRLVAALLDRLATVRGFAQFELRRGGFDVVAFYRGRIANLQSPEPIVGLGEVGSPEDTILVEPYIRAADERMRIAAVHAIDRLGGDKRASLLVSALGDPAPAVSKAARRVLVRRPQGVDFEAVLSIFQEDGRSSVRRNSLQVLTAASKWAWLRYSLVAVSDTDPDIRADGLGQIDLWKLAWNRSFVEPTAQDLAEIQSAVDSLDDELRANVLDRIGFFLGSVKPPSP
;
A
#
# COMPACT_ATOMS: atom_id res chain seq x y z
N MET A 1 4.55 -14.58 22.21
CA MET A 1 4.68 -13.54 21.16
C MET A 1 3.34 -12.82 21.05
N PRO A 2 3.25 -11.49 21.02
CA PRO A 2 1.97 -10.81 20.87
C PRO A 2 1.39 -11.10 19.47
N ASN A 3 0.11 -11.50 19.41
CA ASN A 3 -0.66 -11.62 18.18
C ASN A 3 -0.75 -10.23 17.52
N ILE A 4 0.03 -10.02 16.46
CA ILE A 4 -0.12 -8.84 15.60
C ILE A 4 -1.32 -9.16 14.70
N VAL A 5 -2.43 -8.49 14.96
CA VAL A 5 -3.67 -8.58 14.17
C VAL A 5 -3.36 -8.24 12.72
N GLY A 6 -3.56 -9.22 11.80
CA GLY A 6 -3.42 -9.01 10.35
C GLY A 6 -2.26 -9.73 9.66
N MET A 7 -1.40 -10.48 10.38
CA MET A 7 -0.41 -11.34 9.70
C MET A 7 -1.04 -12.67 9.26
N PRO A 8 -0.69 -13.18 8.06
CA PRO A 8 -1.11 -14.50 7.63
C PRO A 8 -0.59 -15.57 8.61
N SER A 9 -1.49 -16.44 9.06
CA SER A 9 -1.17 -17.54 9.98
C SER A 9 -1.82 -18.82 9.48
N LEU A 10 -1.26 -19.97 9.90
CA LEU A 10 -1.91 -21.25 9.69
C LEU A 10 -3.19 -21.33 10.55
N SER A 11 -4.24 -21.97 10.02
CA SER A 11 -5.43 -22.28 10.81
C SER A 11 -5.10 -23.25 11.95
N ASP A 12 -5.88 -23.22 13.02
CA ASP A 12 -5.67 -24.15 14.15
C ASP A 12 -5.78 -25.62 13.72
N GLU A 13 -6.66 -25.91 12.76
CA GLU A 13 -6.79 -27.23 12.13
C GLU A 13 -5.50 -27.61 11.38
N ALA A 14 -4.92 -26.72 10.59
CA ALA A 14 -3.66 -26.96 9.89
C ALA A 14 -2.49 -27.17 10.87
N ARG A 15 -2.42 -26.42 11.97
CA ARG A 15 -1.42 -26.61 13.04
C ARG A 15 -1.54 -27.99 13.70
N ASN A 16 -2.77 -28.38 14.03
CA ASN A 16 -3.03 -29.69 14.66
C ASN A 16 -2.64 -30.85 13.74
N LEU A 17 -2.91 -30.76 12.45
CA LEU A 17 -2.50 -31.72 11.47
C LEU A 17 -0.98 -31.76 11.25
N LEU A 18 -0.32 -30.59 11.21
CA LEU A 18 1.14 -30.50 11.12
C LEU A 18 1.84 -31.22 12.28
N GLY A 19 1.31 -31.09 13.50
CA GLY A 19 1.85 -31.78 14.68
C GLY A 19 1.78 -33.31 14.59
N LYS A 20 0.98 -33.87 13.70
CA LYS A 20 0.85 -35.33 13.46
C LYS A 20 1.77 -35.86 12.37
N LEU A 21 2.43 -34.95 11.59
CA LEU A 21 3.31 -35.34 10.50
C LEU A 21 4.73 -35.65 11.00
N PRO A 22 5.37 -36.72 10.51
CA PRO A 22 6.81 -36.93 10.68
C PRO A 22 7.59 -35.96 9.82
N LEU A 23 7.77 -34.74 10.31
CA LEU A 23 8.53 -33.72 9.61
C LEU A 23 10.03 -34.09 9.59
N PRO A 24 10.76 -33.86 8.49
CA PRO A 24 12.19 -34.11 8.41
C PRO A 24 12.98 -33.28 9.42
N SER A 25 14.18 -33.75 9.82
CA SER A 25 15.07 -32.99 10.70
C SER A 25 15.37 -31.60 10.12
N GLY A 26 15.05 -30.55 10.90
CA GLY A 26 15.20 -29.15 10.48
C GLY A 26 13.93 -28.49 9.94
N LEU A 27 12.86 -29.22 9.66
CA LEU A 27 11.55 -28.67 9.33
C LEU A 27 10.63 -28.81 10.54
N THR A 28 10.44 -27.73 11.29
CA THR A 28 9.53 -27.71 12.46
C THR A 28 8.25 -26.96 12.13
N SER A 29 7.19 -27.22 12.91
CA SER A 29 5.95 -26.42 12.80
C SER A 29 6.24 -24.93 12.97
N ASP A 30 7.10 -24.55 13.92
CA ASP A 30 7.49 -23.15 14.16
C ASP A 30 8.20 -22.53 12.95
N TYR A 31 9.05 -23.28 12.27
CA TYR A 31 9.70 -22.82 11.03
C TYR A 31 8.67 -22.49 9.95
N LEU A 32 7.68 -23.38 9.75
CA LEU A 32 6.61 -23.15 8.78
C LEU A 32 5.73 -21.97 9.17
N GLU A 33 5.42 -21.80 10.46
CA GLU A 33 4.65 -20.66 10.95
C GLU A 33 5.39 -19.33 10.70
N VAL A 34 6.68 -19.25 10.97
CA VAL A 34 7.50 -18.07 10.68
C VAL A 34 7.50 -17.76 9.18
N ARG A 35 7.59 -18.76 8.33
CA ARG A 35 7.53 -18.55 6.89
C ARG A 35 6.14 -18.10 6.42
N VAL A 36 5.07 -18.71 6.93
CA VAL A 36 3.70 -18.30 6.63
C VAL A 36 3.44 -16.86 7.07
N ALA A 37 3.92 -16.47 8.25
CA ALA A 37 3.79 -15.10 8.73
C ALA A 37 4.53 -14.09 7.82
N LYS A 38 5.67 -14.47 7.24
CA LYS A 38 6.48 -13.62 6.38
C LYS A 38 6.01 -13.57 4.92
N GLU A 39 5.66 -14.73 4.35
CA GLU A 39 5.51 -14.92 2.90
C GLU A 39 4.10 -15.39 2.50
N GLY A 40 3.21 -15.57 3.50
CA GLY A 40 1.85 -16.08 3.30
C GLY A 40 1.78 -17.62 3.28
N VAL A 41 0.54 -18.11 3.31
CA VAL A 41 0.22 -19.57 3.36
C VAL A 41 0.90 -20.37 2.25
N ARG A 42 1.06 -19.76 1.09
CA ARG A 42 1.75 -20.32 -0.08
C ARG A 42 3.13 -20.89 0.25
N ALA A 43 3.87 -20.26 1.18
CA ALA A 43 5.23 -20.65 1.52
C ALA A 43 5.34 -22.03 2.19
N ALA A 44 4.27 -22.55 2.78
CA ALA A 44 4.25 -23.87 3.41
C ALA A 44 3.99 -25.02 2.42
N ILE A 45 3.31 -24.75 1.30
CA ILE A 45 2.86 -25.76 0.35
C ILE A 45 4.00 -26.63 -0.20
N PRO A 46 5.14 -26.09 -0.67
CA PRO A 46 6.23 -26.90 -1.18
C PRO A 46 6.76 -27.92 -0.16
N TYR A 47 6.84 -27.51 1.11
CA TYR A 47 7.34 -28.38 2.18
C TYR A 47 6.39 -29.52 2.53
N ILE A 48 5.07 -29.26 2.52
CA ILE A 48 4.07 -30.30 2.74
C ILE A 48 3.98 -31.24 1.53
N SER A 49 4.10 -30.70 0.31
CA SER A 49 4.09 -31.47 -0.94
C SER A 49 5.21 -32.51 -0.99
N TRP A 50 6.35 -32.26 -0.33
CA TRP A 50 7.45 -33.19 -0.22
C TRP A 50 7.06 -34.50 0.50
N LEU A 51 6.03 -34.50 1.34
CA LEU A 51 5.56 -35.67 2.06
C LEU A 51 4.67 -36.61 1.21
N LEU A 52 4.19 -36.16 0.04
CA LEU A 52 3.32 -36.91 -0.85
C LEU A 52 3.93 -38.20 -1.44
N PRO A 53 5.25 -38.27 -1.79
CA PRO A 53 5.83 -39.47 -2.40
C PRO A 53 6.00 -40.65 -1.48
N GLY A 54 5.63 -40.56 -0.21
CA GLY A 54 5.79 -41.64 0.77
C GLY A 54 4.87 -42.81 0.47
N ARG A 55 5.41 -44.06 0.44
CA ARG A 55 4.65 -45.29 0.26
C ARG A 55 3.75 -45.66 1.47
N ARG A 56 3.74 -44.86 2.55
CA ARG A 56 2.99 -45.11 3.79
C ARG A 56 1.71 -44.28 3.81
N ARG A 57 0.58 -44.98 3.76
CA ARG A 57 -0.76 -44.38 3.75
C ARG A 57 -1.04 -43.47 4.96
N GLU A 58 -0.45 -43.78 6.10
CA GLU A 58 -0.60 -43.05 7.36
C GLU A 58 0.00 -41.62 7.32
N VAL A 59 0.94 -41.38 6.42
CA VAL A 59 1.58 -40.06 6.25
C VAL A 59 0.93 -39.23 5.13
N ASN A 60 0.43 -39.90 4.09
CA ASN A 60 -0.11 -39.23 2.91
C ASN A 60 -1.45 -38.55 3.20
N GLN A 61 -2.34 -39.21 3.96
CA GLN A 61 -3.68 -38.63 4.22
C GLN A 61 -3.62 -37.31 5.02
N PRO A 62 -2.89 -37.19 6.14
CA PRO A 62 -2.76 -35.90 6.83
C PRO A 62 -2.09 -34.84 5.97
N ALA A 63 -1.10 -35.18 5.14
CA ALA A 63 -0.47 -34.24 4.21
C ALA A 63 -1.46 -33.73 3.15
N GLU A 64 -2.28 -34.60 2.59
CA GLU A 64 -3.35 -34.23 1.65
C GLU A 64 -4.39 -33.31 2.29
N GLU A 65 -4.79 -33.59 3.54
CA GLU A 65 -5.73 -32.75 4.29
C GLU A 65 -5.17 -31.35 4.53
N ILE A 66 -3.90 -31.25 4.95
CA ILE A 66 -3.22 -29.95 5.13
C ILE A 66 -3.12 -29.21 3.78
N LEU A 67 -2.69 -29.89 2.72
CA LEU A 67 -2.62 -29.28 1.40
C LEU A 67 -3.99 -28.76 0.94
N ALA A 68 -5.06 -29.52 1.18
CA ALA A 68 -6.40 -29.09 0.86
C ALA A 68 -6.80 -27.80 1.61
N LEU A 69 -6.46 -27.69 2.91
CA LEU A 69 -6.69 -26.48 3.71
C LEU A 69 -5.88 -25.30 3.18
N LEU A 70 -4.59 -25.50 2.93
CA LEU A 70 -3.69 -24.44 2.45
C LEU A 70 -4.11 -23.95 1.05
N LEU A 71 -4.41 -24.86 0.13
CA LEU A 71 -4.82 -24.54 -1.24
C LEU A 71 -6.18 -23.82 -1.28
N ARG A 72 -7.14 -24.16 -0.41
CA ARG A 72 -8.41 -23.44 -0.29
C ARG A 72 -8.26 -22.02 0.23
N SER A 73 -7.22 -21.76 1.01
CA SER A 73 -6.93 -20.42 1.54
C SER A 73 -6.14 -19.52 0.58
N LEU A 74 -5.59 -20.10 -0.51
CA LEU A 74 -4.87 -19.35 -1.53
C LEU A 74 -5.82 -18.56 -2.42
N ARG A 75 -5.42 -17.33 -2.73
CA ARG A 75 -6.06 -16.57 -3.81
C ARG A 75 -5.59 -17.13 -5.16
N PRO A 76 -6.49 -17.28 -6.14
CA PRO A 76 -6.10 -17.74 -7.48
C PRO A 76 -4.93 -16.97 -8.08
N SER A 77 -4.83 -15.67 -7.83
CA SER A 77 -3.72 -14.81 -8.31
C SER A 77 -2.33 -15.21 -7.78
N GLU A 78 -2.25 -16.02 -6.71
CA GLU A 78 -0.99 -16.49 -6.12
C GLU A 78 -0.47 -17.78 -6.80
N LEU A 79 -1.33 -18.47 -7.56
CA LEU A 79 -0.99 -19.76 -8.17
C LEU A 79 0.17 -19.70 -9.17
N PRO A 80 0.32 -18.69 -10.05
CA PRO A 80 1.48 -18.62 -10.93
C PRO A 80 2.81 -18.58 -10.17
N THR A 81 2.85 -17.83 -9.06
CA THR A 81 4.05 -17.76 -8.22
C THR A 81 4.29 -19.08 -7.48
N LEU A 82 3.24 -19.77 -7.05
CA LEU A 82 3.36 -21.12 -6.46
C LEU A 82 3.88 -22.11 -7.50
N ASP A 83 3.38 -22.08 -8.74
CA ASP A 83 3.83 -22.93 -9.84
C ASP A 83 5.34 -22.77 -10.09
N ASP A 84 5.82 -21.52 -10.14
CA ASP A 84 7.24 -21.22 -10.29
C ASP A 84 8.07 -21.75 -9.10
N GLN A 85 7.57 -21.62 -7.87
CA GLN A 85 8.21 -22.14 -6.68
C GLN A 85 8.29 -23.67 -6.70
N MET A 86 7.21 -24.35 -7.08
CA MET A 86 7.14 -25.82 -7.13
C MET A 86 8.10 -26.42 -8.18
N ARG A 87 8.41 -25.66 -9.24
CA ARG A 87 9.38 -26.04 -10.28
C ARG A 87 10.82 -25.69 -9.93
N GLY A 88 11.03 -24.79 -8.95
CA GLY A 88 12.35 -24.35 -8.51
C GLY A 88 13.11 -25.42 -7.72
N TYR A 89 14.38 -25.12 -7.40
CA TYR A 89 15.19 -25.92 -6.51
C TYR A 89 15.00 -25.49 -5.06
N GLY A 90 14.67 -26.43 -4.19
CA GLY A 90 14.51 -26.23 -2.76
C GLY A 90 14.75 -27.49 -1.96
N PRO A 91 14.65 -27.48 -0.63
CA PRO A 91 14.89 -28.67 0.20
C PRO A 91 13.99 -29.87 -0.17
N TRP A 92 12.83 -29.60 -0.80
CA TRP A 92 11.84 -30.62 -1.22
C TRP A 92 12.18 -31.31 -2.55
N TRP A 93 13.07 -30.76 -3.38
CA TRP A 93 13.25 -31.21 -4.76
C TRP A 93 13.74 -32.66 -4.90
N ALA A 94 14.58 -33.16 -3.99
CA ALA A 94 15.20 -34.49 -4.12
C ALA A 94 14.19 -35.66 -4.05
N SER A 95 13.14 -35.53 -3.22
CA SER A 95 12.05 -36.51 -3.20
C SER A 95 10.95 -36.18 -4.20
N TRP A 96 10.74 -34.93 -4.48
CA TRP A 96 9.82 -34.44 -5.51
C TRP A 96 10.20 -34.98 -6.89
N ASP A 97 11.47 -34.95 -7.27
CA ASP A 97 11.96 -35.45 -8.54
C ASP A 97 11.85 -36.99 -8.70
N ARG A 98 11.56 -37.73 -7.64
CA ARG A 98 11.35 -39.18 -7.69
C ARG A 98 9.92 -39.58 -8.03
N ILE A 99 9.01 -38.62 -8.11
CA ILE A 99 7.61 -38.90 -8.45
C ILE A 99 7.52 -39.25 -9.92
N GLU A 100 6.87 -40.37 -10.22
CA GLU A 100 6.61 -40.86 -11.55
C GLU A 100 5.12 -40.73 -11.94
N PRO A 101 4.79 -40.70 -13.22
CA PRO A 101 3.39 -40.68 -13.68
C PRO A 101 2.56 -41.87 -13.16
N ALA A 102 3.22 -43.00 -12.88
CA ALA A 102 2.59 -44.20 -12.30
C ALA A 102 2.09 -43.91 -10.86
N ASP A 103 2.80 -43.13 -10.08
CA ASP A 103 2.40 -42.78 -8.73
C ASP A 103 1.14 -41.90 -8.75
N VAL A 104 1.06 -40.96 -9.68
CA VAL A 104 -0.14 -40.14 -9.88
C VAL A 104 -1.36 -41.01 -10.21
N ARG A 105 -1.20 -41.98 -11.12
CA ARG A 105 -2.29 -42.88 -11.52
C ARG A 105 -2.75 -43.80 -10.37
N ARG A 106 -1.87 -44.08 -9.41
CA ARG A 106 -2.17 -44.95 -8.22
C ARG A 106 -2.82 -44.22 -7.06
N LEU A 107 -2.89 -42.87 -7.10
CA LEU A 107 -3.59 -42.12 -6.05
C LEU A 107 -5.03 -42.62 -5.95
N LYS A 108 -5.46 -43.00 -4.74
CA LYS A 108 -6.85 -43.45 -4.52
C LYS A 108 -7.77 -42.23 -4.50
N GLU A 109 -8.97 -42.42 -5.01
CA GLU A 109 -10.02 -41.41 -4.90
C GLU A 109 -10.37 -41.14 -3.43
N GLY A 110 -10.50 -39.87 -3.07
CA GLY A 110 -10.82 -39.40 -1.74
C GLY A 110 -11.15 -37.93 -1.73
N ALA A 111 -11.72 -37.43 -0.65
CA ALA A 111 -12.18 -36.03 -0.53
C ALA A 111 -11.07 -34.99 -0.68
N THR A 112 -9.81 -35.35 -0.47
CA THR A 112 -8.64 -34.48 -0.50
C THR A 112 -7.67 -34.78 -1.65
N THR A 113 -7.93 -35.81 -2.46
CA THR A 113 -7.07 -36.24 -3.58
C THR A 113 -6.86 -35.11 -4.61
N TRP A 114 -7.86 -34.27 -4.80
CA TRP A 114 -7.74 -33.08 -5.65
C TRP A 114 -6.55 -32.18 -5.26
N ALA A 115 -6.25 -32.07 -3.96
CA ALA A 115 -5.15 -31.24 -3.47
C ALA A 115 -3.78 -31.81 -3.87
N SER A 116 -3.61 -33.12 -3.77
CA SER A 116 -2.41 -33.82 -4.29
C SER A 116 -2.28 -33.63 -5.80
N LEU A 117 -3.36 -33.81 -6.55
CA LEU A 117 -3.36 -33.60 -8.00
C LEU A 117 -3.06 -32.15 -8.38
N ALA A 118 -3.58 -31.17 -7.62
CA ALA A 118 -3.33 -29.76 -7.83
C ALA A 118 -1.83 -29.43 -7.75
N VAL A 119 -1.14 -29.86 -6.67
CA VAL A 119 0.31 -29.61 -6.54
C VAL A 119 1.13 -30.44 -7.54
N LEU A 120 0.72 -31.69 -7.85
CA LEU A 120 1.38 -32.52 -8.86
C LEU A 120 1.23 -31.96 -10.28
N SER A 121 0.16 -31.21 -10.55
CA SER A 121 0.02 -30.44 -11.81
C SER A 121 1.07 -29.32 -11.95
N MET A 122 1.78 -28.97 -10.89
CA MET A 122 2.89 -27.99 -10.86
C MET A 122 4.28 -28.64 -10.84
N HIS A 123 4.36 -29.96 -11.02
CA HIS A 123 5.59 -30.72 -10.96
C HIS A 123 6.57 -30.34 -12.09
N ARG A 124 7.88 -30.46 -11.86
CA ARG A 124 8.92 -30.15 -12.87
C ARG A 124 8.82 -31.05 -14.10
N SER A 125 8.57 -32.35 -13.90
CA SER A 125 8.37 -33.31 -15.01
C SER A 125 7.04 -33.06 -15.72
N GLY A 126 7.08 -32.84 -17.02
CA GLY A 126 5.90 -32.70 -17.88
C GLY A 126 4.98 -33.93 -17.83
N TYR A 127 5.56 -35.12 -17.77
CA TYR A 127 4.81 -36.38 -17.70
C TYR A 127 3.99 -36.51 -16.41
N VAL A 128 4.53 -36.03 -15.29
CA VAL A 128 3.81 -35.99 -14.00
C VAL A 128 2.69 -34.95 -14.05
N ARG A 129 2.98 -33.75 -14.59
CA ARG A 129 1.97 -32.70 -14.76
C ARG A 129 0.82 -33.17 -15.66
N GLU A 130 1.13 -33.82 -16.77
CA GLU A 130 0.12 -34.36 -17.67
C GLU A 130 -0.75 -35.41 -16.99
N ALA A 131 -0.16 -36.38 -16.28
CA ALA A 131 -0.90 -37.39 -15.54
C ALA A 131 -1.83 -36.78 -14.48
N ALA A 132 -1.35 -35.76 -13.73
CA ALA A 132 -2.16 -35.05 -12.75
C ALA A 132 -3.29 -34.24 -13.41
N LEU A 133 -2.99 -33.54 -14.50
CA LEU A 133 -3.97 -32.74 -15.22
C LEU A 133 -5.09 -33.59 -15.83
N ARG A 134 -4.78 -34.77 -16.38
CA ARG A 134 -5.80 -35.72 -16.90
C ARG A 134 -6.82 -36.08 -15.81
N ARG A 135 -6.34 -36.39 -14.60
CA ARG A 135 -7.21 -36.72 -13.47
C ARG A 135 -7.98 -35.50 -12.96
N LEU A 136 -7.33 -34.31 -12.87
CA LEU A 136 -8.04 -33.08 -12.53
C LEU A 136 -9.14 -32.76 -13.53
N ALA A 137 -8.94 -33.03 -14.81
CA ALA A 137 -9.94 -32.80 -15.86
C ALA A 137 -11.18 -33.70 -15.71
N GLU A 138 -11.11 -34.82 -14.99
CA GLU A 138 -12.24 -35.71 -14.69
C GLU A 138 -13.14 -35.13 -13.58
N SER A 139 -12.58 -34.33 -12.65
CA SER A 139 -13.35 -33.64 -11.60
C SER A 139 -14.27 -32.58 -12.20
N LYS A 140 -15.40 -32.31 -11.54
CA LYS A 140 -16.40 -31.30 -11.99
C LYS A 140 -16.97 -30.49 -10.83
N ASP A 141 -16.29 -30.47 -9.68
CA ASP A 141 -16.76 -29.71 -8.51
C ASP A 141 -16.32 -28.24 -8.52
N GLY A 142 -15.42 -27.85 -9.44
CA GLY A 142 -14.93 -26.50 -9.65
C GLY A 142 -13.66 -26.15 -8.87
N THR A 143 -13.26 -26.98 -7.91
CA THR A 143 -12.01 -26.75 -7.13
C THR A 143 -10.76 -26.98 -7.97
N GLU A 144 -10.86 -27.78 -9.01
CA GLU A 144 -9.79 -28.10 -9.96
C GLU A 144 -9.49 -26.97 -10.94
N LEU A 145 -10.46 -26.08 -11.19
CA LEU A 145 -10.39 -25.07 -12.26
C LEU A 145 -9.15 -24.18 -12.23
N PRO A 146 -8.73 -23.62 -11.10
CA PRO A 146 -7.56 -22.75 -11.07
C PRO A 146 -6.28 -23.48 -11.48
N TYR A 147 -6.14 -24.73 -11.14
CA TYR A 147 -4.96 -25.57 -11.43
C TYR A 147 -4.92 -26.02 -12.88
N ILE A 148 -6.08 -26.27 -13.49
CA ILE A 148 -6.19 -26.50 -14.93
C ILE A 148 -5.88 -25.20 -15.69
N PHE A 149 -6.40 -24.07 -15.20
CA PHE A 149 -6.31 -22.77 -15.87
C PHE A 149 -4.85 -22.28 -16.02
N ILE A 150 -4.01 -22.43 -14.98
CA ILE A 150 -2.60 -22.03 -15.08
C ILE A 150 -1.82 -22.88 -16.10
N ARG A 151 -2.31 -24.06 -16.48
CA ARG A 151 -1.70 -24.92 -17.52
C ARG A 151 -1.97 -24.39 -18.95
N LEU A 152 -2.86 -23.42 -19.14
CA LEU A 152 -3.00 -22.72 -20.42
C LEU A 152 -1.71 -22.00 -20.86
N ASN A 153 -0.77 -21.75 -19.94
CA ASN A 153 0.55 -21.20 -20.26
C ASN A 153 1.68 -22.23 -20.18
N ASP A 154 1.38 -23.53 -20.11
CA ASP A 154 2.41 -24.57 -20.05
C ASP A 154 3.19 -24.64 -21.37
N TRP A 155 4.52 -24.85 -21.29
CA TRP A 155 5.37 -24.95 -22.49
C TRP A 155 5.26 -26.31 -23.19
N VAL A 156 4.71 -27.34 -22.53
CA VAL A 156 4.43 -28.66 -23.12
C VAL A 156 3.11 -28.58 -23.86
N VAL A 157 3.14 -28.76 -25.17
CA VAL A 157 1.97 -28.57 -26.06
C VAL A 157 0.81 -29.51 -25.68
N GLU A 158 1.10 -30.74 -25.29
CA GLU A 158 0.10 -31.73 -24.88
C GLU A 158 -0.64 -31.30 -23.60
N ILE A 159 0.09 -30.70 -22.63
CA ILE A 159 -0.50 -30.19 -21.38
C ILE A 159 -1.35 -28.95 -21.68
N HIS A 160 -0.83 -28.06 -22.49
CA HIS A 160 -1.55 -26.86 -22.92
C HIS A 160 -2.87 -27.22 -23.61
N ARG A 161 -2.86 -28.09 -24.61
CA ARG A 161 -4.07 -28.54 -25.33
C ARG A 161 -5.06 -29.25 -24.42
N LEU A 162 -4.58 -30.08 -23.50
CA LEU A 162 -5.42 -30.74 -22.51
C LEU A 162 -6.10 -29.72 -21.58
N ALA A 163 -5.36 -28.71 -21.11
CA ALA A 163 -5.91 -27.64 -20.29
C ALA A 163 -6.98 -26.84 -21.05
N GLU A 164 -6.68 -26.47 -22.30
CA GLU A 164 -7.62 -25.73 -23.16
C GLU A 164 -8.92 -26.53 -23.38
N SER A 165 -8.82 -27.80 -23.74
CA SER A 165 -9.98 -28.67 -23.90
C SER A 165 -10.79 -28.83 -22.60
N ALA A 166 -10.09 -28.98 -21.46
CA ALA A 166 -10.73 -29.13 -20.15
C ALA A 166 -11.44 -27.84 -19.71
N ILE A 167 -10.88 -26.66 -19.96
CA ILE A 167 -11.54 -25.38 -19.70
C ILE A 167 -12.71 -25.18 -20.67
N ALA A 168 -12.53 -25.45 -21.96
CA ALA A 168 -13.60 -25.31 -22.95
C ALA A 168 -14.84 -26.13 -22.59
N ALA A 169 -14.67 -27.37 -22.11
CA ALA A 169 -15.77 -28.22 -21.65
C ALA A 169 -16.51 -27.66 -20.41
N ARG A 170 -15.94 -26.68 -19.71
CA ARG A 170 -16.49 -26.02 -18.52
C ARG A 170 -16.99 -24.60 -18.77
N LEU A 171 -16.91 -24.12 -20.00
CA LEU A 171 -17.48 -22.82 -20.40
C LEU A 171 -19.00 -22.91 -20.52
N THR A 172 -19.66 -23.12 -19.40
CA THR A 172 -21.12 -23.21 -19.29
C THR A 172 -21.62 -22.45 -18.05
N PRO A 173 -22.87 -21.96 -18.05
CA PRO A 173 -23.45 -21.30 -16.87
C PRO A 173 -23.44 -22.15 -15.60
N ARG A 174 -23.46 -23.49 -15.70
CA ARG A 174 -23.36 -24.40 -14.54
C ARG A 174 -22.03 -24.28 -13.83
N SER A 175 -20.96 -23.92 -14.54
CA SER A 175 -19.62 -23.71 -13.99
C SER A 175 -19.34 -22.26 -13.58
N ALA A 176 -20.32 -21.36 -13.70
CA ALA A 176 -20.14 -19.93 -13.48
C ALA A 176 -19.53 -19.59 -12.11
N ALA A 177 -19.91 -20.30 -11.05
CA ALA A 177 -19.33 -20.08 -9.72
C ALA A 177 -17.81 -20.29 -9.69
N GLY A 178 -17.31 -21.37 -10.32
CA GLY A 178 -15.88 -21.63 -10.47
C GLY A 178 -15.19 -20.62 -11.40
N LEU A 179 -15.84 -20.29 -12.54
CA LEU A 179 -15.30 -19.31 -13.48
C LEU A 179 -15.17 -17.91 -12.87
N VAL A 180 -16.08 -17.50 -12.00
CA VAL A 180 -15.99 -16.24 -11.24
C VAL A 180 -14.73 -16.21 -10.35
N GLN A 181 -14.37 -17.33 -9.71
CA GLN A 181 -13.14 -17.40 -8.91
C GLN A 181 -11.87 -17.34 -9.76
N LEU A 182 -11.94 -17.68 -11.06
CA LEU A 182 -10.81 -17.55 -11.99
C LEU A 182 -10.56 -16.12 -12.47
N LEU A 183 -11.47 -15.19 -12.28
CA LEU A 183 -11.36 -13.83 -12.82
C LEU A 183 -10.03 -13.12 -12.54
N PRO A 184 -9.37 -13.27 -11.36
CA PRO A 184 -8.03 -12.72 -11.16
C PRO A 184 -6.97 -13.33 -12.08
N LEU A 185 -7.07 -14.63 -12.44
CA LEU A 185 -6.17 -15.30 -13.38
C LEU A 185 -6.51 -14.94 -14.83
N VAL A 186 -7.79 -14.82 -15.18
CA VAL A 186 -8.23 -14.32 -16.49
C VAL A 186 -7.56 -12.99 -16.82
N GLY A 187 -7.41 -12.10 -15.84
CA GLY A 187 -6.68 -10.85 -16.01
C GLY A 187 -5.19 -10.97 -16.30
N LEU A 188 -4.61 -12.16 -16.21
CA LEU A 188 -3.21 -12.43 -16.56
C LEU A 188 -3.05 -13.00 -17.98
N LEU A 189 -4.14 -13.44 -18.65
CA LEU A 189 -4.09 -14.08 -19.96
C LEU A 189 -3.32 -13.24 -20.99
N GLY A 190 -3.55 -11.94 -21.05
CA GLY A 190 -2.84 -11.04 -21.97
C GLY A 190 -1.32 -10.93 -21.73
N ARG A 191 -0.81 -11.49 -20.62
CA ARG A 191 0.63 -11.58 -20.30
C ARG A 191 1.21 -12.97 -20.58
N TRP A 192 0.36 -13.94 -20.87
CA TRP A 192 0.74 -15.33 -21.12
C TRP A 192 0.94 -15.57 -22.62
N SER A 193 2.15 -15.86 -22.99
CA SER A 193 2.53 -16.01 -24.41
C SER A 193 1.93 -17.22 -25.12
N ARG A 194 1.31 -18.14 -24.38
CA ARG A 194 0.78 -19.42 -24.89
C ARG A 194 -0.73 -19.58 -24.69
N ALA A 195 -1.35 -18.73 -23.87
CA ALA A 195 -2.79 -18.78 -23.64
C ALA A 195 -3.55 -18.47 -24.94
N PRO A 196 -4.70 -19.16 -25.19
CA PRO A 196 -5.54 -18.83 -26.34
C PRO A 196 -6.04 -17.39 -26.29
N ASP A 197 -5.92 -16.67 -27.39
CA ASP A 197 -6.26 -15.23 -27.48
C ASP A 197 -7.75 -14.95 -27.22
N ASP A 198 -8.64 -15.92 -27.50
CA ASP A 198 -10.09 -15.80 -27.33
C ASP A 198 -10.59 -16.24 -25.94
N MET A 199 -9.74 -16.80 -25.09
CA MET A 199 -10.15 -17.40 -23.81
C MET A 199 -10.83 -16.40 -22.87
N GLU A 200 -10.31 -15.18 -22.76
CA GLU A 200 -10.93 -14.12 -21.94
C GLU A 200 -12.33 -13.78 -22.45
N SER A 201 -12.50 -13.63 -23.74
CA SER A 201 -13.80 -13.32 -24.38
C SER A 201 -14.81 -14.43 -24.13
N ARG A 202 -14.43 -15.69 -24.32
CA ARG A 202 -15.30 -16.86 -24.10
C ARG A 202 -15.75 -16.99 -22.65
N ILE A 203 -14.85 -16.76 -21.67
CA ILE A 203 -15.22 -16.75 -20.24
C ILE A 203 -16.18 -15.60 -19.96
N THR A 204 -15.90 -14.40 -20.49
CA THR A 204 -16.74 -13.22 -20.29
C THR A 204 -18.13 -13.43 -20.88
N GLU A 205 -18.26 -14.04 -22.05
CA GLU A 205 -19.54 -14.38 -22.66
C GLU A 205 -20.40 -15.28 -21.77
N VAL A 206 -19.81 -16.35 -21.23
CA VAL A 206 -20.50 -17.25 -20.27
C VAL A 206 -20.94 -16.52 -19.01
N LEU A 207 -20.07 -15.66 -18.45
CA LEU A 207 -20.37 -14.93 -17.24
C LEU A 207 -21.39 -13.79 -17.45
N SER A 208 -21.52 -13.29 -18.68
CA SER A 208 -22.52 -12.28 -19.05
C SER A 208 -23.92 -12.86 -19.29
N ALA A 209 -24.03 -14.19 -19.41
CA ALA A 209 -25.32 -14.86 -19.58
C ALA A 209 -26.21 -14.69 -18.32
N ALA A 210 -27.53 -14.61 -18.53
CA ALA A 210 -28.50 -14.40 -17.44
C ALA A 210 -28.42 -15.49 -16.37
N GLU A 211 -28.19 -16.73 -16.77
CA GLU A 211 -28.07 -17.90 -15.90
C GLU A 211 -26.84 -17.83 -14.97
N SER A 212 -25.78 -17.08 -15.36
CA SER A 212 -24.56 -16.90 -14.56
C SER A 212 -24.70 -15.79 -13.53
N ARG A 213 -25.77 -14.99 -13.58
CA ARG A 213 -25.98 -13.83 -12.71
C ARG A 213 -25.91 -14.13 -11.21
N PRO A 214 -26.50 -15.22 -10.67
CA PRO A 214 -26.38 -15.55 -9.25
C PRO A 214 -24.92 -15.77 -8.82
N ALA A 215 -24.10 -16.40 -9.66
CA ALA A 215 -22.68 -16.62 -9.41
C ALA A 215 -21.90 -15.28 -9.41
N MET A 216 -22.20 -14.39 -10.35
CA MET A 216 -21.61 -13.04 -10.39
C MET A 216 -21.94 -12.24 -9.14
N LEU A 217 -23.19 -12.29 -8.66
CA LEU A 217 -23.60 -11.63 -7.42
C LEU A 217 -22.89 -12.17 -6.18
N SER A 218 -22.75 -13.49 -6.11
CA SER A 218 -21.96 -14.13 -5.07
C SER A 218 -20.49 -13.67 -5.12
N GLY A 219 -19.96 -13.48 -6.32
CA GLY A 219 -18.61 -12.98 -6.56
C GLY A 219 -18.34 -11.57 -6.00
N LEU A 220 -19.35 -10.69 -5.94
CA LEU A 220 -19.23 -9.39 -5.25
C LEU A 220 -18.99 -9.51 -3.74
N ARG A 221 -19.28 -10.65 -3.15
CA ARG A 221 -19.05 -10.96 -1.73
C ARG A 221 -17.85 -11.88 -1.52
N SER A 222 -17.05 -12.14 -2.56
CA SER A 222 -15.84 -12.95 -2.45
C SER A 222 -14.83 -12.33 -1.47
N ASN A 223 -14.13 -13.15 -0.71
CA ASN A 223 -13.01 -12.71 0.12
C ASN A 223 -11.83 -12.19 -0.71
N ASP A 224 -11.73 -12.57 -1.99
CA ASP A 224 -10.71 -12.06 -2.91
C ASP A 224 -11.17 -10.75 -3.55
N VAL A 225 -10.47 -9.67 -3.22
CA VAL A 225 -10.71 -8.33 -3.80
C VAL A 225 -10.54 -8.31 -5.32
N GLY A 226 -9.67 -9.16 -5.86
CA GLY A 226 -9.47 -9.30 -7.32
C GLY A 226 -10.73 -9.82 -8.01
N VAL A 227 -11.40 -10.79 -7.39
CA VAL A 227 -12.71 -11.30 -7.86
C VAL A 227 -13.75 -10.18 -7.80
N ARG A 228 -13.91 -9.52 -6.64
CA ARG A 228 -14.90 -8.44 -6.47
C ARG A 228 -14.72 -7.31 -7.49
N ARG A 229 -13.48 -6.87 -7.73
CA ARG A 229 -13.17 -5.83 -8.73
C ARG A 229 -13.54 -6.25 -10.15
N ARG A 230 -13.21 -7.48 -10.54
CA ARG A 230 -13.50 -7.99 -11.87
C ARG A 230 -15.00 -8.20 -12.10
N VAL A 231 -15.66 -8.80 -11.12
CA VAL A 231 -17.12 -8.99 -11.15
C VAL A 231 -17.85 -7.67 -11.29
N LEU A 232 -17.51 -6.67 -10.47
CA LEU A 232 -18.13 -5.36 -10.57
C LEU A 232 -17.96 -4.74 -11.96
N ARG A 233 -16.77 -4.85 -12.55
CA ARG A 233 -16.52 -4.35 -13.92
C ARG A 233 -17.44 -5.03 -14.94
N LEU A 234 -17.50 -6.35 -14.93
CA LEU A 234 -18.36 -7.11 -15.85
C LEU A 234 -19.84 -6.78 -15.65
N LEU A 235 -20.30 -6.61 -14.42
CA LEU A 235 -21.68 -6.22 -14.13
C LEU A 235 -22.00 -4.80 -14.62
N ILE A 236 -21.06 -3.86 -14.51
CA ILE A 236 -21.20 -2.50 -15.05
C ILE A 236 -21.26 -2.54 -16.58
N GLU A 237 -20.41 -3.33 -17.22
CA GLU A 237 -20.37 -3.48 -18.68
C GLU A 237 -21.63 -4.15 -19.23
N ALA A 238 -22.16 -5.16 -18.54
CA ALA A 238 -23.39 -5.85 -18.90
C ALA A 238 -24.67 -4.99 -18.73
N GLY A 239 -24.66 -4.05 -17.77
CA GLY A 239 -25.81 -3.19 -17.48
C GLY A 239 -27.04 -3.94 -16.93
N GLY A 240 -28.22 -3.41 -17.19
CA GLY A 240 -29.51 -4.02 -16.84
C GLY A 240 -30.11 -3.54 -15.52
N GLU A 241 -31.41 -3.84 -15.31
CA GLU A 241 -32.22 -3.31 -14.20
C GLU A 241 -31.70 -3.61 -12.78
N SER A 242 -31.03 -4.76 -12.60
CA SER A 242 -30.49 -5.12 -11.28
C SER A 242 -29.16 -4.41 -10.94
N LEU A 243 -28.62 -3.57 -11.84
CA LEU A 243 -27.35 -2.89 -11.60
C LEU A 243 -27.43 -1.96 -10.38
N HIS A 244 -28.58 -1.35 -10.11
CA HIS A 244 -28.83 -0.52 -8.93
C HIS A 244 -28.50 -1.27 -7.62
N SER A 245 -29.04 -2.47 -7.41
CA SER A 245 -28.79 -3.26 -6.19
C SER A 245 -27.34 -3.70 -6.03
N PHE A 246 -26.64 -3.91 -7.13
CA PHE A 246 -25.21 -4.26 -7.11
C PHE A 246 -24.33 -3.09 -6.76
N LEU A 247 -24.66 -1.91 -7.27
CA LEU A 247 -23.95 -0.68 -6.93
C LEU A 247 -24.11 -0.34 -5.45
N GLN A 248 -25.28 -0.52 -4.86
CA GLN A 248 -25.47 -0.36 -3.42
C GLN A 248 -24.55 -1.29 -2.60
N THR A 249 -24.47 -2.58 -2.96
CA THR A 249 -23.56 -3.53 -2.30
C THR A 249 -22.11 -3.10 -2.47
N ALA A 250 -21.71 -2.70 -3.68
CA ALA A 250 -20.33 -2.32 -4.00
C ALA A 250 -19.91 -0.99 -3.36
N LEU A 251 -20.84 -0.06 -3.12
CA LEU A 251 -20.58 1.19 -2.40
C LEU A 251 -20.20 0.97 -0.92
N GLN A 252 -20.60 -0.15 -0.33
CA GLN A 252 -20.26 -0.54 1.04
C GLN A 252 -19.03 -1.46 1.13
N ASP A 253 -18.38 -1.80 -0.02
CA ASP A 253 -17.22 -2.67 -0.04
C ASP A 253 -16.09 -2.12 0.84
N GLU A 254 -15.29 -3.01 1.43
CA GLU A 254 -14.10 -2.62 2.20
C GLU A 254 -13.02 -1.99 1.31
N ASP A 255 -12.94 -2.42 0.06
CA ASP A 255 -11.96 -1.95 -0.91
C ASP A 255 -12.37 -0.60 -1.53
N VAL A 256 -11.46 0.38 -1.44
CA VAL A 256 -11.70 1.73 -1.94
C VAL A 256 -11.87 1.78 -3.46
N VAL A 257 -11.23 0.88 -4.20
CA VAL A 257 -11.30 0.84 -5.66
C VAL A 257 -12.69 0.36 -6.10
N VAL A 258 -13.21 -0.68 -5.43
CA VAL A 258 -14.58 -1.18 -5.67
C VAL A 258 -15.59 -0.06 -5.41
N ARG A 259 -15.50 0.62 -4.25
CA ARG A 259 -16.38 1.76 -3.93
C ARG A 259 -16.30 2.90 -4.96
N THR A 260 -15.09 3.23 -5.41
CA THR A 260 -14.88 4.31 -6.40
C THR A 260 -15.50 3.95 -7.75
N TRP A 261 -15.30 2.71 -8.21
CA TRP A 261 -15.91 2.26 -9.47
C TRP A 261 -17.42 2.18 -9.39
N ALA A 262 -17.96 1.72 -8.25
CA ALA A 262 -19.40 1.71 -8.00
C ALA A 262 -19.99 3.13 -8.02
N ALA A 263 -19.33 4.10 -7.39
CA ALA A 263 -19.75 5.49 -7.40
C ALA A 263 -19.73 6.11 -8.80
N ALA A 264 -18.66 5.87 -9.55
CA ALA A 264 -18.55 6.33 -10.93
C ALA A 264 -19.60 5.68 -11.87
N ALA A 265 -19.93 4.41 -11.64
CA ALA A 265 -20.97 3.71 -12.39
C ALA A 265 -22.37 4.21 -12.01
N ALA A 266 -22.66 4.38 -10.72
CA ALA A 266 -23.94 4.92 -10.26
C ALA A 266 -24.26 6.27 -10.93
N ARG A 267 -23.28 7.18 -10.96
CA ARG A 267 -23.39 8.48 -11.65
C ARG A 267 -23.72 8.38 -13.14
N LYS A 268 -23.31 7.29 -13.81
CA LYS A 268 -23.55 7.10 -15.25
C LYS A 268 -24.87 6.40 -15.56
N VAL A 269 -25.32 5.53 -14.68
CA VAL A 269 -26.40 4.56 -14.94
C VAL A 269 -27.70 4.95 -14.26
N LEU A 270 -27.63 5.54 -13.06
CA LEU A 270 -28.81 5.98 -12.33
C LEU A 270 -29.29 7.34 -12.82
N ASP A 271 -30.59 7.57 -12.69
CA ASP A 271 -31.26 8.80 -13.08
C ASP A 271 -32.24 9.30 -11.99
N GLY A 272 -32.70 10.52 -12.16
CA GLY A 272 -33.77 11.10 -11.35
C GLY A 272 -33.52 11.05 -9.84
N GLN A 273 -34.52 10.58 -9.09
CA GLN A 273 -34.45 10.52 -7.63
C GLN A 273 -33.45 9.47 -7.12
N ASP A 274 -33.38 8.31 -7.80
CA ASP A 274 -32.44 7.23 -7.43
C ASP A 274 -30.98 7.70 -7.47
N LEU A 275 -30.64 8.52 -8.47
CA LEU A 275 -29.30 9.11 -8.57
C LEU A 275 -29.05 10.12 -7.46
N ARG A 276 -30.03 10.98 -7.10
CA ARG A 276 -29.87 11.94 -6.01
C ARG A 276 -29.59 11.25 -4.69
N GLU A 277 -30.37 10.21 -4.36
CA GLU A 277 -30.19 9.43 -3.14
C GLU A 277 -28.83 8.73 -3.10
N ALA A 278 -28.43 8.12 -4.22
CA ALA A 278 -27.10 7.50 -4.35
C ALA A 278 -25.98 8.52 -4.18
N LEU A 279 -26.07 9.71 -4.78
CA LEU A 279 -25.06 10.76 -4.68
C LEU A 279 -24.95 11.31 -3.24
N ASP A 280 -26.06 11.45 -2.53
CA ASP A 280 -26.06 11.87 -1.13
C ASP A 280 -25.43 10.80 -0.22
N GLU A 281 -25.65 9.50 -0.48
CA GLU A 281 -24.97 8.41 0.23
C GLU A 281 -23.48 8.37 -0.08
N ILE A 282 -23.10 8.44 -1.36
CA ILE A 282 -21.72 8.49 -1.83
C ILE A 282 -20.97 9.67 -1.22
N GLY A 283 -21.63 10.84 -1.09
CA GLY A 283 -21.07 12.05 -0.50
C GLY A 283 -20.68 11.93 0.97
N ARG A 284 -21.29 10.99 1.71
CA ARG A 284 -20.94 10.68 3.13
C ARG A 284 -19.83 9.65 3.29
N ASN A 285 -19.30 9.09 2.18
CA ASN A 285 -18.32 8.02 2.26
C ASN A 285 -17.02 8.45 2.95
N ARG A 286 -16.38 7.52 3.69
CA ARG A 286 -15.10 7.77 4.37
C ARG A 286 -13.95 8.11 3.41
N SER A 287 -13.99 7.61 2.16
CA SER A 287 -12.97 7.86 1.13
C SER A 287 -13.23 9.18 0.42
N ALA A 288 -12.24 10.08 0.39
CA ALA A 288 -12.30 11.34 -0.35
C ALA A 288 -12.57 11.13 -1.85
N ARG A 289 -11.95 10.10 -2.43
CA ARG A 289 -12.12 9.80 -3.85
C ARG A 289 -13.57 9.42 -4.17
N VAL A 290 -14.21 8.67 -3.29
CA VAL A 290 -15.63 8.32 -3.43
C VAL A 290 -16.51 9.56 -3.25
N ARG A 291 -16.24 10.42 -2.24
CA ARG A 291 -16.96 11.69 -2.08
C ARG A 291 -16.81 12.62 -3.28
N GLN A 292 -15.63 12.64 -3.90
CA GLN A 292 -15.39 13.42 -5.12
C GLN A 292 -16.27 12.93 -6.29
N GLU A 293 -16.49 11.61 -6.43
CA GLU A 293 -17.42 11.08 -7.44
C GLU A 293 -18.85 11.59 -7.24
N ALA A 294 -19.29 11.76 -5.99
CA ALA A 294 -20.59 12.37 -5.70
C ALA A 294 -20.66 13.82 -6.21
N LEU A 295 -19.66 14.65 -5.90
CA LEU A 295 -19.60 16.03 -6.37
C LEU A 295 -19.57 16.12 -7.89
N ILE A 296 -18.79 15.26 -8.57
CA ILE A 296 -18.81 15.15 -10.02
C ILE A 296 -20.23 14.82 -10.53
N GLY A 297 -20.92 13.90 -9.86
CA GLY A 297 -22.29 13.55 -10.18
C GLY A 297 -23.24 14.73 -10.07
N TRP A 298 -23.19 15.46 -8.96
CA TRP A 298 -24.00 16.67 -8.74
C TRP A 298 -23.74 17.73 -9.81
N VAL A 299 -22.49 18.06 -10.08
CA VAL A 299 -22.11 19.06 -11.09
C VAL A 299 -22.53 18.67 -12.50
N THR A 300 -22.44 17.39 -12.87
CA THR A 300 -22.70 16.94 -14.25
C THR A 300 -24.15 16.61 -14.52
N ARG A 301 -24.90 16.17 -13.51
CA ARG A 301 -26.28 15.68 -13.68
C ARG A 301 -27.33 16.63 -13.11
N PHE A 302 -26.98 17.42 -12.08
CA PHE A 302 -27.86 18.35 -11.38
C PHE A 302 -27.13 19.68 -11.09
N PRO A 303 -26.67 20.42 -12.12
CA PRO A 303 -25.87 21.62 -11.95
C PRO A 303 -26.55 22.66 -11.06
N GLU A 304 -27.86 22.84 -11.21
CA GLU A 304 -28.64 23.80 -10.41
C GLU A 304 -28.69 23.46 -8.91
N GLU A 305 -28.55 22.16 -8.56
CA GLU A 305 -28.58 21.70 -7.18
C GLU A 305 -27.16 21.51 -6.60
N SER A 306 -26.12 21.70 -7.40
CA SER A 306 -24.73 21.40 -7.02
C SER A 306 -24.09 22.45 -6.11
N HIS A 307 -24.55 23.70 -6.15
CA HIS A 307 -23.91 24.83 -5.50
C HIS A 307 -23.71 24.64 -4.00
N ASP A 308 -24.78 24.34 -3.26
CA ASP A 308 -24.72 24.21 -1.79
C ASP A 308 -23.84 23.02 -1.37
N ARG A 309 -23.82 21.95 -2.16
CA ARG A 309 -22.98 20.77 -1.93
C ARG A 309 -21.51 21.09 -2.15
N LEU A 310 -21.20 21.88 -3.17
CA LEU A 310 -19.84 22.38 -3.43
C LEU A 310 -19.38 23.33 -2.32
N VAL A 311 -20.23 24.23 -1.86
CA VAL A 311 -19.94 25.14 -0.73
C VAL A 311 -19.66 24.33 0.54
N ALA A 312 -20.48 23.32 0.84
CA ALA A 312 -20.23 22.43 1.97
C ALA A 312 -18.88 21.67 1.81
N ALA A 313 -18.54 21.25 0.60
CA ALA A 313 -17.30 20.53 0.31
C ALA A 313 -16.03 21.40 0.41
N LEU A 314 -16.13 22.74 0.43
CA LEU A 314 -15.01 23.62 0.78
C LEU A 314 -14.48 23.36 2.20
N LEU A 315 -15.29 22.78 3.07
CA LEU A 315 -14.93 22.41 4.45
C LEU A 315 -14.60 20.92 4.58
N ASP A 316 -14.40 20.19 3.48
CA ASP A 316 -13.98 18.78 3.57
C ASP A 316 -12.55 18.69 4.16
N ARG A 317 -12.36 17.67 5.02
CA ARG A 317 -11.05 17.42 5.66
C ARG A 317 -9.91 17.12 4.68
N LEU A 318 -10.22 16.68 3.46
CA LEU A 318 -9.20 16.28 2.47
C LEU A 318 -9.12 17.24 1.29
N ALA A 319 -7.88 17.65 0.97
CA ALA A 319 -7.57 18.63 -0.06
C ALA A 319 -8.12 18.27 -1.46
N THR A 320 -8.22 16.97 -1.79
CA THR A 320 -8.74 16.53 -3.09
C THR A 320 -10.21 16.90 -3.30
N VAL A 321 -11.02 16.79 -2.24
CA VAL A 321 -12.45 17.16 -2.27
C VAL A 321 -12.59 18.68 -2.28
N ARG A 322 -11.86 19.37 -1.37
CA ARG A 322 -11.87 20.86 -1.35
C ARG A 322 -11.40 21.43 -2.68
N GLY A 323 -10.31 20.91 -3.26
CA GLY A 323 -9.76 21.42 -4.52
C GLY A 323 -10.73 21.27 -5.70
N PHE A 324 -11.48 20.18 -5.76
CA PHE A 324 -12.54 20.04 -6.76
C PHE A 324 -13.65 21.09 -6.54
N ALA A 325 -14.11 21.27 -5.31
CA ALA A 325 -15.15 22.26 -4.98
C ALA A 325 -14.66 23.69 -5.26
N GLN A 326 -13.42 24.04 -4.89
CA GLN A 326 -12.79 25.33 -5.16
C GLN A 326 -12.72 25.61 -6.68
N PHE A 327 -12.38 24.61 -7.47
CA PHE A 327 -12.29 24.74 -8.93
C PHE A 327 -13.67 25.02 -9.54
N GLU A 328 -14.67 24.20 -9.22
CA GLU A 328 -16.02 24.31 -9.80
C GLU A 328 -16.71 25.61 -9.36
N LEU A 329 -16.60 25.97 -8.08
CA LEU A 329 -17.19 27.22 -7.57
C LEU A 329 -16.56 28.46 -8.20
N ARG A 330 -15.24 28.52 -8.37
CA ARG A 330 -14.56 29.61 -9.07
C ARG A 330 -14.99 29.72 -10.53
N ARG A 331 -15.15 28.58 -11.19
CA ARG A 331 -15.67 28.54 -12.57
C ARG A 331 -17.08 29.13 -12.65
N GLY A 332 -17.88 28.95 -11.61
CA GLY A 332 -19.21 29.58 -11.45
C GLY A 332 -19.21 31.04 -10.94
N GLY A 333 -18.04 31.66 -10.78
CA GLY A 333 -17.91 33.05 -10.33
C GLY A 333 -18.02 33.23 -8.80
N PHE A 334 -18.01 32.15 -8.01
CA PHE A 334 -18.06 32.23 -6.55
C PHE A 334 -16.71 32.64 -5.96
N ASP A 335 -16.70 33.61 -5.05
CA ASP A 335 -15.48 34.04 -4.36
C ASP A 335 -15.13 33.10 -3.21
N VAL A 336 -14.33 32.10 -3.54
CA VAL A 336 -13.87 31.08 -2.59
C VAL A 336 -12.96 31.67 -1.52
N VAL A 337 -12.18 32.72 -1.85
CA VAL A 337 -11.28 33.38 -0.89
C VAL A 337 -12.10 34.15 0.15
N ALA A 338 -13.06 34.96 -0.30
CA ALA A 338 -13.99 35.65 0.61
C ALA A 338 -14.75 34.69 1.52
N PHE A 339 -15.16 33.53 1.00
CA PHE A 339 -15.80 32.47 1.82
C PHE A 339 -14.89 32.05 2.98
N TYR A 340 -13.63 31.70 2.72
CA TYR A 340 -12.73 31.25 3.78
C TYR A 340 -12.37 32.38 4.75
N ARG A 341 -12.14 33.62 4.27
CA ARG A 341 -11.92 34.80 5.11
C ARG A 341 -13.08 35.02 6.09
N GLY A 342 -14.31 34.92 5.59
CA GLY A 342 -15.51 35.05 6.44
C GLY A 342 -15.67 33.93 7.47
N ARG A 343 -15.25 32.70 7.12
CA ARG A 343 -15.33 31.55 8.04
C ARG A 343 -14.28 31.57 9.13
N ILE A 344 -13.11 32.17 8.89
CA ILE A 344 -12.04 32.30 9.90
C ILE A 344 -12.50 33.19 11.06
N ALA A 345 -13.33 34.19 10.84
CA ALA A 345 -13.82 35.07 11.90
C ALA A 345 -14.63 34.31 12.99
N ASN A 346 -15.27 33.19 12.63
CA ASN A 346 -16.10 32.36 13.54
C ASN A 346 -15.67 30.89 13.49
N LEU A 347 -14.38 30.65 13.76
CA LEU A 347 -13.75 29.36 13.53
C LEU A 347 -14.17 28.30 14.57
N GLN A 348 -14.71 27.18 14.11
CA GLN A 348 -15.02 26.01 14.94
C GLN A 348 -14.17 24.77 14.59
N SER A 349 -13.45 24.82 13.46
CA SER A 349 -12.68 23.69 12.95
C SER A 349 -11.50 24.17 12.06
N PRO A 350 -10.46 23.36 11.84
CA PRO A 350 -9.25 23.77 11.12
C PRO A 350 -9.42 23.93 9.59
N GLU A 351 -10.51 23.40 9.01
CA GLU A 351 -10.69 23.33 7.55
C GLU A 351 -10.66 24.72 6.86
N PRO A 352 -11.29 25.80 7.43
CA PRO A 352 -11.20 27.13 6.83
C PRO A 352 -9.76 27.68 6.77
N ILE A 353 -8.94 27.42 7.81
CA ILE A 353 -7.52 27.81 7.82
C ILE A 353 -6.78 27.10 6.68
N VAL A 354 -6.97 25.78 6.58
CA VAL A 354 -6.33 24.97 5.53
C VAL A 354 -6.77 25.45 4.15
N GLY A 355 -8.08 25.67 3.96
CA GLY A 355 -8.66 26.13 2.72
C GLY A 355 -8.14 27.53 2.31
N LEU A 356 -8.04 28.47 3.23
CA LEU A 356 -7.45 29.79 2.96
C LEU A 356 -5.97 29.67 2.56
N GLY A 357 -5.21 28.79 3.24
CA GLY A 357 -3.82 28.47 2.85
C GLY A 357 -3.69 27.84 1.45
N GLU A 358 -4.76 27.23 0.90
CA GLU A 358 -4.75 26.66 -0.45
C GLU A 358 -5.02 27.68 -1.55
N VAL A 359 -5.79 28.72 -1.26
CA VAL A 359 -6.33 29.63 -2.28
C VAL A 359 -6.10 31.11 -2.03
N GLY A 360 -5.63 31.48 -0.83
CA GLY A 360 -5.38 32.84 -0.41
C GLY A 360 -4.07 33.42 -0.96
N SER A 361 -3.76 34.63 -0.53
CA SER A 361 -2.57 35.41 -0.89
C SER A 361 -1.68 35.63 0.35
N PRO A 362 -0.45 36.11 0.21
CA PRO A 362 0.44 36.41 1.34
C PRO A 362 -0.15 37.36 2.39
N GLU A 363 -1.01 38.29 2.00
CA GLU A 363 -1.70 39.23 2.88
C GLU A 363 -2.63 38.51 3.85
N ASP A 364 -3.17 37.35 3.48
CA ASP A 364 -4.07 36.52 4.32
C ASP A 364 -3.34 35.87 5.52
N THR A 365 -2.01 35.94 5.55
CA THR A 365 -1.22 35.46 6.68
C THR A 365 -1.67 36.09 8.00
N ILE A 366 -2.06 37.37 7.96
CA ILE A 366 -2.53 38.11 9.14
C ILE A 366 -3.79 37.46 9.78
N LEU A 367 -4.64 36.86 8.96
CA LEU A 367 -5.84 36.17 9.42
C LEU A 367 -5.53 34.80 10.06
N VAL A 368 -4.45 34.17 9.64
CA VAL A 368 -4.03 32.84 10.07
C VAL A 368 -3.07 32.87 11.25
N GLU A 369 -2.25 33.93 11.36
CA GLU A 369 -1.22 34.12 12.38
C GLU A 369 -1.70 33.87 13.82
N PRO A 370 -2.89 34.33 14.27
CA PRO A 370 -3.36 34.09 15.64
C PRO A 370 -3.53 32.60 15.97
N TYR A 371 -3.81 31.77 14.97
CA TYR A 371 -4.08 30.34 15.17
C TYR A 371 -2.82 29.49 15.35
N ILE A 372 -1.63 30.06 15.14
CA ILE A 372 -0.38 29.36 15.47
C ILE A 372 -0.21 29.17 16.98
N ARG A 373 -0.98 29.93 17.79
CA ARG A 373 -1.03 29.85 19.26
C ARG A 373 -2.39 29.39 19.79
N ALA A 374 -3.26 28.85 18.94
CA ALA A 374 -4.58 28.37 19.34
C ALA A 374 -4.49 27.25 20.38
N ALA A 375 -5.50 27.11 21.24
CA ALA A 375 -5.54 26.04 22.24
C ALA A 375 -5.62 24.64 21.58
N ASP A 376 -6.37 24.49 20.49
CA ASP A 376 -6.49 23.24 19.74
C ASP A 376 -5.24 23.01 18.87
N GLU A 377 -4.55 21.91 19.12
CA GLU A 377 -3.37 21.47 18.36
C GLU A 377 -3.63 21.36 16.87
N ARG A 378 -4.83 20.91 16.47
CA ARG A 378 -5.19 20.76 15.04
C ARG A 378 -5.25 22.13 14.34
N MET A 379 -5.70 23.17 15.06
CA MET A 379 -5.69 24.53 14.55
C MET A 379 -4.27 25.04 14.36
N ARG A 380 -3.37 24.79 15.33
CA ARG A 380 -1.96 25.16 15.23
C ARG A 380 -1.28 24.47 14.05
N ILE A 381 -1.51 23.17 13.85
CA ILE A 381 -0.97 22.43 12.68
C ILE A 381 -1.51 23.02 11.37
N ALA A 382 -2.81 23.32 11.31
CA ALA A 382 -3.43 23.95 10.15
C ALA A 382 -2.82 25.31 9.84
N ALA A 383 -2.58 26.13 10.87
CA ALA A 383 -1.92 27.44 10.75
C ALA A 383 -0.48 27.31 10.21
N VAL A 384 0.31 26.37 10.74
CA VAL A 384 1.67 26.08 10.22
C VAL A 384 1.64 25.78 8.72
N HIS A 385 0.73 24.92 8.27
CA HIS A 385 0.62 24.57 6.86
C HIS A 385 0.07 25.72 5.99
N ALA A 386 -0.88 26.49 6.51
CA ALA A 386 -1.44 27.63 5.79
C ALA A 386 -0.40 28.77 5.63
N ILE A 387 0.34 29.11 6.69
CA ILE A 387 1.42 30.10 6.65
C ILE A 387 2.50 29.70 5.65
N ASP A 388 2.87 28.41 5.60
CA ASP A 388 3.83 27.93 4.58
C ASP A 388 3.34 28.15 3.15
N ARG A 389 2.07 27.91 2.89
CA ARG A 389 1.49 28.03 1.55
C ARG A 389 1.24 29.48 1.14
N LEU A 390 0.73 30.29 2.05
CA LEU A 390 0.50 31.71 1.84
C LEU A 390 1.82 32.47 1.60
N GLY A 391 2.88 32.10 2.34
CA GLY A 391 4.15 32.79 2.25
C GLY A 391 4.17 34.11 3.05
N GLY A 392 4.76 35.16 2.46
CA GLY A 392 4.88 36.49 3.07
C GLY A 392 6.14 36.64 3.95
N ASP A 393 6.45 37.88 4.34
CA ASP A 393 7.71 38.23 5.01
C ASP A 393 7.86 37.57 6.40
N LYS A 394 6.76 37.41 7.12
CA LYS A 394 6.75 36.80 8.47
C LYS A 394 6.76 35.28 8.45
N ARG A 395 6.70 34.63 7.28
CA ARG A 395 6.56 33.17 7.17
C ARG A 395 7.59 32.42 8.01
N ALA A 396 8.87 32.73 7.79
CA ALA A 396 9.96 31.99 8.42
C ALA A 396 9.95 32.16 9.94
N SER A 397 9.79 33.38 10.45
CA SER A 397 9.78 33.67 11.89
C SER A 397 8.63 33.00 12.64
N LEU A 398 7.42 32.99 12.06
CA LEU A 398 6.25 32.30 12.61
C LEU A 398 6.48 30.77 12.66
N LEU A 399 7.05 30.20 11.60
CA LEU A 399 7.33 28.77 11.55
C LEU A 399 8.47 28.36 12.50
N VAL A 400 9.49 29.20 12.69
CA VAL A 400 10.55 28.99 13.70
C VAL A 400 9.94 29.00 15.10
N SER A 401 9.04 29.94 15.42
CA SER A 401 8.37 29.95 16.72
C SER A 401 7.57 28.66 16.98
N ALA A 402 6.98 28.06 15.94
CA ALA A 402 6.24 26.79 16.04
C ALA A 402 7.14 25.57 16.25
N LEU A 403 8.45 25.64 16.05
CA LEU A 403 9.36 24.55 16.44
C LEU A 403 9.35 24.31 17.94
N GLY A 404 9.26 25.35 18.75
CA GLY A 404 9.18 25.29 20.21
C GLY A 404 7.78 24.96 20.76
N ASP A 405 6.81 24.57 19.92
CA ASP A 405 5.45 24.24 20.38
C ASP A 405 5.45 23.09 21.40
N PRO A 406 4.59 23.16 22.46
CA PRO A 406 4.48 22.10 23.44
C PRO A 406 3.97 20.77 22.85
N ALA A 407 3.21 20.80 21.74
CA ALA A 407 2.76 19.59 21.08
C ALA A 407 3.80 19.10 20.04
N PRO A 408 4.31 17.86 20.17
CA PRO A 408 5.31 17.33 19.26
C PRO A 408 4.86 17.30 17.78
N ALA A 409 3.57 17.17 17.53
CA ALA A 409 3.04 17.14 16.16
C ALA A 409 3.12 18.52 15.48
N VAL A 410 2.93 19.62 16.21
CA VAL A 410 3.08 21.00 15.71
C VAL A 410 4.55 21.29 15.40
N SER A 411 5.46 21.02 16.35
CA SER A 411 6.92 21.14 16.15
C SER A 411 7.37 20.31 14.93
N LYS A 412 6.89 19.07 14.78
CA LYS A 412 7.18 18.23 13.62
C LYS A 412 6.62 18.81 12.31
N ALA A 413 5.43 19.43 12.33
CA ALA A 413 4.87 20.12 11.16
C ALA A 413 5.74 21.31 10.75
N ALA A 414 6.12 22.16 11.70
CA ALA A 414 7.01 23.31 11.48
C ALA A 414 8.36 22.85 10.89
N ARG A 415 9.00 21.85 11.49
CA ARG A 415 10.23 21.27 10.94
C ARG A 415 10.09 20.82 9.48
N ARG A 416 9.04 20.06 9.16
CA ARG A 416 8.83 19.55 7.78
C ARG A 416 8.76 20.68 6.75
N VAL A 417 8.18 21.78 7.13
CA VAL A 417 8.01 22.94 6.28
C VAL A 417 9.32 23.72 6.13
N LEU A 418 10.02 23.99 7.24
CA LEU A 418 11.29 24.71 7.28
C LEU A 418 12.41 23.96 6.53
N VAL A 419 12.51 22.64 6.71
CA VAL A 419 13.47 21.80 5.97
C VAL A 419 13.23 21.85 4.46
N ARG A 420 11.98 21.87 4.04
CA ARG A 420 11.64 21.93 2.61
C ARG A 420 11.92 23.30 1.97
N ARG A 421 11.75 24.37 2.74
CA ARG A 421 11.95 25.76 2.31
C ARG A 421 12.76 26.54 3.34
N PRO A 422 14.09 26.39 3.34
CA PRO A 422 14.97 27.01 4.34
C PRO A 422 15.21 28.51 4.11
N GLN A 423 14.71 29.08 3.00
CA GLN A 423 14.91 30.48 2.68
C GLN A 423 14.26 31.39 3.73
N GLY A 424 15.01 32.40 4.19
CA GLY A 424 14.57 33.35 5.21
C GLY A 424 14.47 32.80 6.63
N VAL A 425 14.95 31.57 6.87
CA VAL A 425 15.01 31.00 8.21
C VAL A 425 16.16 31.65 9.00
N ASP A 426 15.85 32.14 10.18
CA ASP A 426 16.84 32.57 11.15
C ASP A 426 17.40 31.32 11.86
N PHE A 427 18.56 30.85 11.40
CA PHE A 427 19.20 29.66 11.94
C PHE A 427 19.78 29.87 13.34
N GLU A 428 20.09 31.13 13.74
CA GLU A 428 20.52 31.44 15.11
C GLU A 428 19.33 31.27 16.08
N ALA A 429 18.15 31.73 15.71
CA ALA A 429 16.94 31.49 16.50
C ALA A 429 16.61 29.98 16.61
N VAL A 430 16.83 29.20 15.54
CA VAL A 430 16.67 27.73 15.60
C VAL A 430 17.72 27.08 16.49
N LEU A 431 18.97 27.59 16.47
CA LEU A 431 20.05 27.11 17.34
C LEU A 431 19.74 27.38 18.82
N SER A 432 19.22 28.58 19.16
CA SER A 432 18.77 28.87 20.53
C SER A 432 17.69 27.88 20.99
N ILE A 433 16.69 27.58 20.16
CA ILE A 433 15.68 26.54 20.48
C ILE A 433 16.33 25.17 20.68
N PHE A 434 17.30 24.81 19.85
CA PHE A 434 18.04 23.56 20.00
C PHE A 434 18.78 23.47 21.32
N GLN A 435 19.42 24.55 21.75
CA GLN A 435 20.26 24.57 22.96
C GLN A 435 19.46 24.73 24.27
N GLU A 436 18.37 25.51 24.21
CA GLU A 436 17.65 25.93 25.44
C GLU A 436 16.42 25.06 25.76
N ASP A 437 15.84 24.37 24.76
CA ASP A 437 14.63 23.56 24.99
C ASP A 437 14.96 22.24 25.68
N GLY A 438 14.33 21.99 26.84
CA GLY A 438 14.56 20.75 27.62
C GLY A 438 13.98 19.47 26.98
N ARG A 439 13.22 19.59 25.86
CA ARG A 439 12.53 18.45 25.23
C ARG A 439 13.33 17.88 24.06
N SER A 440 13.82 16.65 24.18
CA SER A 440 14.61 15.98 23.13
C SER A 440 13.89 15.96 21.77
N SER A 441 12.55 15.88 21.73
CA SER A 441 11.78 15.90 20.47
C SER A 441 11.86 17.23 19.73
N VAL A 442 11.83 18.37 20.44
CA VAL A 442 11.97 19.72 19.88
C VAL A 442 13.40 19.92 19.40
N ARG A 443 14.39 19.53 20.22
CA ARG A 443 15.81 19.62 19.88
C ARG A 443 16.14 18.81 18.63
N ARG A 444 15.64 17.57 18.50
CA ARG A 444 15.77 16.77 17.26
C ARG A 444 15.15 17.45 16.05
N ASN A 445 13.96 18.04 16.20
CA ASN A 445 13.32 18.78 15.12
C ASN A 445 14.14 20.01 14.72
N SER A 446 14.69 20.75 15.67
CA SER A 446 15.56 21.91 15.44
C SER A 446 16.86 21.50 14.75
N LEU A 447 17.52 20.42 15.19
CA LEU A 447 18.71 19.88 14.53
C LEU A 447 18.46 19.56 13.05
N GLN A 448 17.32 18.95 12.72
CA GLN A 448 16.98 18.66 11.33
C GLN A 448 16.75 19.93 10.49
N VAL A 449 16.29 21.04 11.09
CA VAL A 449 16.19 22.33 10.39
C VAL A 449 17.58 22.93 10.19
N LEU A 450 18.43 22.92 11.23
CA LEU A 450 19.79 23.41 11.18
C LEU A 450 20.62 22.70 10.10
N THR A 451 20.51 21.37 10.03
CA THR A 451 21.23 20.56 9.03
C THR A 451 20.73 20.74 7.61
N ALA A 452 19.57 21.37 7.41
CA ALA A 452 19.04 21.69 6.09
C ALA A 452 19.54 23.02 5.52
N ALA A 453 20.30 23.82 6.26
CA ALA A 453 20.75 25.15 5.86
C ALA A 453 21.72 25.11 4.67
N SER A 454 22.79 24.36 4.78
CA SER A 454 23.79 24.16 3.73
C SER A 454 24.61 22.89 3.99
N LYS A 455 25.43 22.47 3.02
CA LYS A 455 26.34 21.31 3.17
C LYS A 455 27.27 21.47 4.39
N TRP A 456 27.85 22.64 4.57
CA TRP A 456 28.83 22.88 5.65
C TRP A 456 28.15 23.20 6.97
N ALA A 457 27.03 23.90 6.97
CA ALA A 457 26.17 24.06 8.14
C ALA A 457 25.66 22.70 8.65
N TRP A 458 25.35 21.77 7.75
CA TRP A 458 24.98 20.40 8.14
C TRP A 458 26.06 19.75 8.99
N LEU A 459 27.32 19.76 8.56
CA LEU A 459 28.43 19.22 9.35
C LEU A 459 28.62 19.97 10.67
N ARG A 460 28.64 21.32 10.63
CA ARG A 460 28.81 22.18 11.81
C ARG A 460 27.77 21.87 12.89
N TYR A 461 26.49 21.91 12.55
CA TYR A 461 25.42 21.68 13.52
C TYR A 461 25.33 20.21 13.98
N SER A 462 25.76 19.26 13.16
CA SER A 462 25.93 17.87 13.61
C SER A 462 27.00 17.76 14.68
N LEU A 463 28.12 18.47 14.56
CA LEU A 463 29.18 18.53 15.56
C LEU A 463 28.70 19.16 16.89
N VAL A 464 27.90 20.24 16.80
CA VAL A 464 27.25 20.83 17.98
C VAL A 464 26.35 19.80 18.68
N ALA A 465 25.63 18.98 17.94
CA ALA A 465 24.81 17.93 18.51
C ALA A 465 25.64 16.79 19.14
N VAL A 466 26.83 16.50 18.62
CA VAL A 466 27.75 15.48 19.18
C VAL A 466 28.26 15.92 20.56
N SER A 467 28.42 17.21 20.84
CA SER A 467 28.84 17.73 22.17
C SER A 467 27.71 17.82 23.21
N ASP A 468 26.50 17.37 22.85
CA ASP A 468 25.32 17.48 23.73
C ASP A 468 25.39 16.57 24.95
N THR A 469 24.76 16.98 26.04
CA THR A 469 24.65 16.17 27.27
C THR A 469 23.68 15.00 27.17
N ASP A 470 22.66 15.12 26.28
CA ASP A 470 21.69 14.06 25.99
C ASP A 470 22.31 13.01 25.08
N PRO A 471 22.44 11.74 25.50
CA PRO A 471 23.05 10.68 24.70
C PRO A 471 22.30 10.39 23.41
N ASP A 472 20.98 10.60 23.38
CA ASP A 472 20.18 10.41 22.18
C ASP A 472 20.45 11.52 21.15
N ILE A 473 20.62 12.77 21.59
CA ILE A 473 20.99 13.89 20.71
C ILE A 473 22.42 13.69 20.17
N ARG A 474 23.37 13.21 21.02
CA ARG A 474 24.71 12.85 20.54
C ARG A 474 24.67 11.79 19.45
N ALA A 475 23.87 10.74 19.67
CA ALA A 475 23.71 9.67 18.68
C ALA A 475 23.10 10.19 17.36
N ASP A 476 22.10 11.08 17.45
CA ASP A 476 21.54 11.76 16.29
C ASP A 476 22.60 12.60 15.56
N GLY A 477 23.46 13.34 16.28
CA GLY A 477 24.58 14.11 15.72
C GLY A 477 25.56 13.23 14.94
N LEU A 478 26.01 12.11 15.52
CA LEU A 478 26.88 11.14 14.84
C LEU A 478 26.19 10.54 13.61
N GLY A 479 24.91 10.19 13.70
CA GLY A 479 24.13 9.71 12.58
C GLY A 479 24.02 10.73 11.43
N GLN A 480 23.88 12.03 11.76
CA GLN A 480 23.88 13.10 10.77
C GLN A 480 25.25 13.25 10.08
N ILE A 481 26.36 13.07 10.80
CA ILE A 481 27.71 13.06 10.21
C ILE A 481 27.85 11.90 9.20
N ASP A 482 27.37 10.71 9.55
CA ASP A 482 27.42 9.57 8.63
C ASP A 482 26.56 9.81 7.37
N LEU A 483 25.38 10.42 7.51
CA LEU A 483 24.56 10.83 6.36
C LEU A 483 25.23 11.92 5.52
N TRP A 484 25.90 12.88 6.16
CA TRP A 484 26.68 13.89 5.45
C TRP A 484 27.81 13.28 4.61
N LYS A 485 28.56 12.30 5.16
CA LYS A 485 29.56 11.51 4.41
C LYS A 485 28.97 10.85 3.16
N LEU A 486 27.85 10.16 3.33
CA LEU A 486 27.15 9.50 2.22
C LEU A 486 26.67 10.49 1.15
N ALA A 487 26.39 11.74 1.56
CA ALA A 487 25.96 12.80 0.67
C ALA A 487 27.12 13.65 0.10
N TRP A 488 28.39 13.36 0.46
CA TRP A 488 29.56 14.17 0.11
C TRP A 488 29.62 14.58 -1.36
N ASN A 489 29.44 13.62 -2.25
CA ASN A 489 29.54 13.82 -3.71
C ASN A 489 28.25 14.40 -4.36
N ARG A 490 27.20 14.69 -3.56
CA ARG A 490 25.96 15.26 -4.09
C ARG A 490 26.04 16.76 -4.35
N SER A 491 27.05 17.43 -3.77
CA SER A 491 27.24 18.88 -3.90
C SER A 491 28.73 19.19 -3.88
N PHE A 492 29.17 20.00 -4.84
CA PHE A 492 30.54 20.49 -4.97
C PHE A 492 30.74 21.88 -4.38
N VAL A 493 29.86 22.31 -3.46
CA VAL A 493 29.99 23.60 -2.77
C VAL A 493 31.24 23.56 -1.87
N GLU A 494 32.19 24.45 -2.14
CA GLU A 494 33.37 24.63 -1.29
C GLU A 494 33.02 25.35 0.00
N PRO A 495 33.68 25.04 1.14
CA PRO A 495 33.47 25.75 2.39
C PRO A 495 34.07 27.17 2.32
N THR A 496 33.46 28.09 3.01
CA THR A 496 34.07 29.41 3.29
C THR A 496 35.14 29.28 4.37
N ALA A 497 36.00 30.28 4.50
CA ALA A 497 36.97 30.33 5.63
C ALA A 497 36.26 30.30 6.98
N GLN A 498 35.08 30.94 7.07
CA GLN A 498 34.25 30.92 8.27
C GLN A 498 33.69 29.50 8.56
N ASP A 499 33.17 28.79 7.55
CA ASP A 499 32.69 27.41 7.73
C ASP A 499 33.78 26.51 8.31
N LEU A 500 35.01 26.62 7.77
CA LEU A 500 36.16 25.82 8.25
C LEU A 500 36.54 26.18 9.68
N ALA A 501 36.58 27.49 10.02
CA ALA A 501 36.91 27.93 11.38
C ALA A 501 35.85 27.45 12.40
N GLU A 502 34.58 27.53 12.06
CA GLU A 502 33.48 27.09 12.92
C GLU A 502 33.47 25.55 13.09
N ILE A 503 33.73 24.78 12.02
CA ILE A 503 33.85 23.33 12.08
C ILE A 503 35.06 22.95 12.95
N GLN A 504 36.22 23.58 12.75
CA GLN A 504 37.41 23.32 13.55
C GLN A 504 37.17 23.62 15.03
N SER A 505 36.57 24.76 15.34
CA SER A 505 36.20 25.14 16.70
C SER A 505 35.25 24.13 17.35
N ALA A 506 34.27 23.63 16.59
CA ALA A 506 33.35 22.60 17.08
C ALA A 506 34.05 21.26 17.35
N VAL A 507 35.00 20.85 16.51
CA VAL A 507 35.82 19.65 16.74
C VAL A 507 36.71 19.81 17.95
N ASP A 508 37.34 20.98 18.12
CA ASP A 508 38.26 21.26 19.23
C ASP A 508 37.52 21.31 20.60
N SER A 509 36.23 21.63 20.60
CA SER A 509 35.40 21.66 21.81
C SER A 509 34.98 20.25 22.29
N LEU A 510 35.16 19.19 21.49
CA LEU A 510 34.84 17.84 21.90
C LEU A 510 35.88 17.26 22.87
N ASP A 511 35.44 16.37 23.77
CA ASP A 511 36.36 15.56 24.58
C ASP A 511 37.19 14.63 23.66
N ASP A 512 38.28 14.06 24.21
CA ASP A 512 39.25 13.31 23.41
C ASP A 512 38.63 12.07 22.72
N GLU A 513 37.68 11.38 23.36
CA GLU A 513 37.02 10.19 22.84
C GLU A 513 36.10 10.56 21.69
N LEU A 514 35.21 11.54 21.86
CA LEU A 514 34.31 12.03 20.85
C LEU A 514 35.07 12.64 19.68
N ARG A 515 36.13 13.39 19.96
CA ARG A 515 37.01 13.99 18.95
C ARG A 515 37.65 12.90 18.07
N ALA A 516 38.23 11.86 18.67
CA ALA A 516 38.80 10.75 17.93
C ALA A 516 37.77 10.05 17.04
N ASN A 517 36.58 9.79 17.58
CA ASN A 517 35.48 9.17 16.84
C ASN A 517 35.02 10.03 15.65
N VAL A 518 34.90 11.33 15.85
CA VAL A 518 34.50 12.28 14.78
C VAL A 518 35.60 12.38 13.72
N LEU A 519 36.88 12.52 14.11
CA LEU A 519 37.98 12.63 13.17
C LEU A 519 38.15 11.35 12.32
N ASP A 520 37.92 10.17 12.89
CA ASP A 520 37.88 8.92 12.13
C ASP A 520 36.82 8.97 11.01
N ARG A 521 35.69 9.61 11.27
CA ARG A 521 34.59 9.73 10.30
C ARG A 521 34.81 10.77 9.21
N ILE A 522 35.35 11.95 9.54
CA ILE A 522 35.40 13.11 8.65
C ILE A 522 36.82 13.59 8.27
N GLY A 523 37.87 13.09 8.94
CA GLY A 523 39.25 13.58 8.75
C GLY A 523 39.72 13.52 7.30
N PHE A 524 39.40 12.44 6.59
CA PHE A 524 39.70 12.32 5.15
C PHE A 524 39.04 13.44 4.31
N PHE A 525 37.80 13.75 4.60
CA PHE A 525 37.03 14.76 3.84
C PHE A 525 37.54 16.18 4.13
N LEU A 526 37.88 16.49 5.37
CA LEU A 526 38.44 17.79 5.75
C LEU A 526 39.85 18.00 5.16
N GLY A 527 40.68 16.95 5.12
CA GLY A 527 41.99 16.99 4.48
C GLY A 527 41.97 17.14 2.95
N SER A 528 40.85 16.82 2.31
CA SER A 528 40.68 16.99 0.86
C SER A 528 40.18 18.38 0.46
N VAL A 529 39.77 19.23 1.39
CA VAL A 529 39.30 20.58 1.13
C VAL A 529 40.50 21.52 0.96
N LYS A 530 40.61 22.17 -0.22
CA LYS A 530 41.63 23.22 -0.41
C LYS A 530 41.23 24.45 0.40
N PRO A 531 42.18 25.06 1.14
CA PRO A 531 41.90 26.36 1.76
C PRO A 531 41.48 27.36 0.67
N PRO A 532 40.55 28.30 0.96
CA PRO A 532 40.17 29.31 0.01
C PRO A 532 41.41 30.05 -0.44
N SER A 533 41.55 30.30 -1.74
CA SER A 533 42.64 31.13 -2.30
C SER A 533 42.57 32.53 -1.68
N PRO A 534 43.70 33.13 -1.33
CA PRO A 534 43.76 34.42 -0.65
C PRO A 534 43.16 35.56 -1.45
#